data_e8937b4769a69e495024f08b952b0beb
#
_entry.id   e8937b4769a69e495024f08b952b0beb
#
_cell.length_a   1.000
_cell.length_b   1.000
_cell.length_c   1.000
_cell.angle_alpha   90.00
_cell.angle_beta   90.00
_cell.angle_gamma   90.00
#
_symmetry.space_group_name_H-M   'P 1'
#
loop_
_entity.id
_entity.type
_entity.pdbx_description
1 polymer ?
#
loop_
_entity_poly.entity_id
_entity_poly.type
_entity_poly.pdbx_seq_one_letter_code
_entity_poly.pdbx_strand_id
1 'polypeptide(L)'
;MELKRREATPKTEEETQGLYFARTKKENLEFISSGNFLLDCVLGGGWPLGRMSNVVGDKSTGKCAVKSATVLTNEGFVDLEDLHKHLPEGITPFEIELAISKGNKTQTSHFYKEDVMEYVHVETRHGYTIDVTPNHPLLVWTKDCETVMKRAGSLEVGDIAVISKATHMYNQDSDLDINLAFILGVLVADGINPRHGRIDISTRREYLQELVYNAMLSLGVKPFLRQHNVGSLDRRFTQQVYNLLGCPIEFTARNKYVPNCVLNASFEAQAVFLRGLIDCDSWSDNKGLYYYTASEKLATQVQLMLLNMGIVVSRYFKDGSNIGEKFYDHKYWTVSISGRYFNLYSELIG
;
A
#
# COMPACT_ATOMS: atom_id res chain seq x y z
N MET A 1 9.49 17.52 41.06
CA MET A 1 10.87 17.72 40.54
C MET A 1 10.93 19.19 40.10
N GLU A 2 11.52 20.03 40.96
CA GLU A 2 11.62 21.48 40.69
C GLU A 2 12.68 21.73 39.61
N LEU A 3 12.30 22.32 38.53
CA LEU A 3 13.22 22.85 37.52
C LEU A 3 13.91 24.06 38.05
N LYS A 4 15.14 23.90 38.56
CA LYS A 4 16.02 25.04 38.88
C LYS A 4 16.37 25.74 37.58
N ARG A 5 15.78 26.94 37.35
CA ARG A 5 16.30 27.88 36.36
C ARG A 5 17.72 28.27 36.77
N ARG A 6 18.69 27.92 35.91
CA ARG A 6 20.02 28.54 36.01
C ARG A 6 19.88 29.99 35.60
N GLU A 7 20.11 30.91 36.53
CA GLU A 7 20.31 32.31 36.19
C GLU A 7 21.54 32.41 35.28
N ALA A 8 21.35 32.87 34.06
CA ALA A 8 22.47 33.15 33.18
C ALA A 8 23.24 34.34 33.70
N THR A 9 24.52 34.19 33.93
CA THR A 9 25.45 35.28 34.21
C THR A 9 25.32 36.33 33.11
N PRO A 10 25.18 37.61 33.40
CA PRO A 10 25.09 38.66 32.38
C PRO A 10 26.40 38.66 31.59
N LYS A 11 26.28 38.40 30.29
CA LYS A 11 27.38 38.47 29.33
C LYS A 11 27.70 39.90 29.00
N THR A 12 29.00 40.19 28.82
CA THR A 12 29.44 41.55 28.37
C THR A 12 28.85 41.90 26.99
N GLU A 13 28.72 43.19 26.69
CA GLU A 13 28.15 43.63 25.40
C GLU A 13 28.82 43.01 24.15
N GLU A 14 30.12 42.72 24.19
CA GLU A 14 30.86 42.05 23.13
C GLU A 14 30.47 40.57 22.95
N GLU A 15 30.15 39.87 24.04
CA GLU A 15 29.71 38.45 23.97
C GLU A 15 28.27 38.30 23.46
N THR A 16 27.45 39.35 23.59
CA THR A 16 26.06 39.34 23.11
C THR A 16 25.92 39.68 21.63
N GLN A 17 26.91 40.36 21.02
CA GLN A 17 26.85 40.75 19.60
C GLN A 17 26.73 39.56 18.63
N GLY A 18 27.19 38.40 18.98
CA GLY A 18 27.07 37.17 18.18
C GLY A 18 25.74 36.40 18.34
N LEU A 19 24.95 36.72 19.37
CA LEU A 19 23.78 35.94 19.78
C LEU A 19 22.43 36.57 19.38
N TYR A 20 22.39 37.89 19.07
CA TYR A 20 21.14 38.60 18.77
C TYR A 20 21.25 39.47 17.51
N PHE A 21 21.18 38.83 16.35
CA PHE A 21 21.14 39.51 15.04
C PHE A 21 20.02 40.54 14.93
N ALA A 22 18.90 40.34 15.62
CA ALA A 22 17.75 41.23 15.55
C ALA A 22 17.94 42.59 16.26
N ARG A 23 19.00 42.76 17.09
CA ARG A 23 19.23 44.01 17.87
C ARG A 23 20.28 44.95 17.30
N THR A 24 21.12 44.49 16.37
CA THR A 24 22.31 45.26 15.95
C THR A 24 22.23 45.90 14.57
N LYS A 25 21.30 45.47 13.69
CA LYS A 25 21.03 46.11 12.40
C LYS A 25 19.57 45.95 12.03
N LYS A 26 18.86 47.00 11.66
CA LYS A 26 17.60 46.96 10.91
C LYS A 26 17.93 46.53 9.47
N GLU A 27 18.23 45.25 9.26
CA GLU A 27 18.24 44.67 7.93
C GLU A 27 16.78 44.33 7.60
N ASN A 28 16.31 44.73 6.45
CA ASN A 28 15.06 44.20 5.90
C ASN A 28 15.28 42.72 5.57
N LEU A 29 14.95 41.85 6.50
CA LEU A 29 15.01 40.41 6.28
C LEU A 29 13.77 39.98 5.50
N GLU A 30 13.99 39.40 4.34
CA GLU A 30 12.95 38.67 3.62
C GLU A 30 12.82 37.27 4.21
N PHE A 31 11.59 36.77 4.32
CA PHE A 31 11.29 35.47 4.90
C PHE A 31 10.57 34.60 3.88
N ILE A 32 10.88 33.31 3.91
CA ILE A 32 10.10 32.28 3.22
C ILE A 32 9.21 31.60 4.26
N SER A 33 7.92 31.50 3.98
CA SER A 33 7.00 30.77 4.85
C SER A 33 7.46 29.33 5.06
N SER A 34 7.37 28.86 6.29
CA SER A 34 7.59 27.46 6.63
C SER A 34 6.46 26.53 6.16
N GLY A 35 5.36 27.10 5.64
CA GLY A 35 4.12 26.38 5.34
C GLY A 35 3.23 26.12 6.57
N ASN A 36 3.67 26.55 7.76
CA ASN A 36 2.90 26.44 8.98
C ASN A 36 2.79 27.82 9.66
N PHE A 37 1.58 28.36 9.73
CA PHE A 37 1.31 29.69 10.26
C PHE A 37 1.84 29.90 11.68
N LEU A 38 1.65 28.91 12.59
CA LEU A 38 2.13 29.04 13.97
C LEU A 38 3.65 29.04 14.04
N LEU A 39 4.31 28.22 13.23
CA LEU A 39 5.78 28.22 13.15
C LEU A 39 6.31 29.52 12.57
N ASP A 40 5.65 30.08 11.56
CA ASP A 40 6.01 31.38 10.98
C ASP A 40 5.87 32.52 12.02
N CYS A 41 4.81 32.48 12.83
CA CYS A 41 4.66 33.43 13.94
C CYS A 41 5.81 33.32 14.98
N VAL A 42 6.21 32.09 15.34
CA VAL A 42 7.31 31.84 16.28
C VAL A 42 8.66 32.26 15.68
N LEU A 43 8.86 32.08 14.41
CA LEU A 43 10.08 32.47 13.67
C LEU A 43 10.11 33.96 13.30
N GLY A 44 9.01 34.70 13.53
CA GLY A 44 8.92 36.15 13.21
C GLY A 44 8.71 36.41 11.72
N GLY A 45 8.11 35.48 10.98
CA GLY A 45 7.75 35.61 9.57
C GLY A 45 8.11 34.41 8.68
N GLY A 46 8.76 33.40 9.24
CA GLY A 46 9.23 32.20 8.52
C GLY A 46 10.74 32.06 8.51
N TRP A 47 11.28 31.38 7.50
CA TRP A 47 12.73 31.16 7.35
C TRP A 47 13.40 32.38 6.74
N PRO A 48 14.41 33.00 7.40
CA PRO A 48 15.08 34.19 6.84
C PRO A 48 15.92 33.84 5.61
N LEU A 49 15.66 34.55 4.52
CA LEU A 49 16.44 34.42 3.28
C LEU A 49 17.89 34.85 3.50
N GLY A 50 18.80 34.11 2.84
CA GLY A 50 20.24 34.39 2.93
C GLY A 50 20.88 34.07 4.28
N ARG A 51 20.18 33.34 5.15
CA ARG A 51 20.66 32.87 6.46
C ARG A 51 20.62 31.34 6.53
N MET A 52 21.51 30.77 7.33
CA MET A 52 21.49 29.37 7.66
C MET A 52 20.55 29.15 8.85
N SER A 53 19.47 28.40 8.65
CA SER A 53 18.56 27.99 9.73
C SER A 53 18.87 26.57 10.14
N ASN A 54 19.16 26.35 11.42
CA ASN A 54 19.38 25.01 11.98
C ASN A 54 18.13 24.58 12.75
N VAL A 55 17.49 23.50 12.31
CA VAL A 55 16.36 22.88 13.01
C VAL A 55 16.90 21.70 13.79
N VAL A 56 16.85 21.81 15.12
CA VAL A 56 17.26 20.76 16.04
C VAL A 56 16.02 20.12 16.62
N GLY A 57 15.90 18.82 16.48
CA GLY A 57 14.85 18.00 17.07
C GLY A 57 15.43 16.68 17.56
N ASP A 58 14.71 16.01 18.44
CA ASP A 58 15.08 14.67 18.86
C ASP A 58 15.02 13.71 17.67
N LYS A 59 15.87 12.67 17.70
CA LYS A 59 15.75 11.54 16.77
C LYS A 59 14.33 11.03 16.83
N SER A 60 13.76 10.70 15.67
CA SER A 60 12.40 10.15 15.57
C SER A 60 11.26 11.13 15.88
N THR A 61 11.45 12.44 15.78
CA THR A 61 10.33 13.38 15.69
C THR A 61 9.54 13.19 14.39
N GLY A 62 10.03 12.30 13.54
CA GLY A 62 9.56 12.04 12.22
C GLY A 62 8.46 10.99 12.13
N LYS A 63 7.88 10.96 11.00
CA LYS A 63 6.79 10.16 10.51
C LYS A 63 7.39 8.92 9.84
N CYS A 64 7.88 7.95 10.62
CA CYS A 64 8.46 6.74 10.06
C CYS A 64 7.39 5.65 9.95
N ALA A 65 7.30 5.02 8.79
CA ALA A 65 6.60 3.77 8.57
C ALA A 65 7.60 2.62 8.63
N VAL A 66 7.16 1.47 9.13
CA VAL A 66 7.99 0.27 9.18
C VAL A 66 8.05 -0.36 7.78
N LYS A 67 9.09 -1.14 7.52
CA LYS A 67 9.34 -1.79 6.21
C LYS A 67 8.17 -2.63 5.67
N SER A 68 7.26 -3.08 6.54
CA SER A 68 6.04 -3.81 6.17
C SER A 68 4.98 -2.93 5.46
N ALA A 69 5.14 -1.61 5.46
CA ALA A 69 4.20 -0.72 4.83
C ALA A 69 4.35 -0.70 3.30
N THR A 70 3.22 -0.61 2.61
CA THR A 70 3.15 -0.43 1.16
C THR A 70 2.73 1.01 0.87
N VAL A 71 3.40 1.67 -0.06
CA VAL A 71 3.06 3.01 -0.54
C VAL A 71 2.56 2.96 -1.98
N LEU A 72 1.61 3.83 -2.30
CA LEU A 72 1.09 3.96 -3.65
C LEU A 72 1.82 5.10 -4.37
N THR A 73 2.40 4.79 -5.51
CA THR A 73 3.25 5.67 -6.32
C THR A 73 2.73 5.77 -7.75
N ASN A 74 3.32 6.66 -8.55
CA ASN A 74 3.07 6.72 -9.99
C ASN A 74 3.51 5.45 -10.74
N GLU A 75 4.38 4.65 -10.13
CA GLU A 75 4.81 3.35 -10.66
C GLU A 75 3.97 2.19 -10.12
N GLY A 76 2.92 2.48 -9.31
CA GLY A 76 2.06 1.49 -8.68
C GLY A 76 2.35 1.30 -7.19
N PHE A 77 2.02 0.11 -6.67
CA PHE A 77 2.24 -0.22 -5.27
C PHE A 77 3.67 -0.66 -5.03
N VAL A 78 4.37 0.03 -4.12
CA VAL A 78 5.75 -0.26 -3.74
C VAL A 78 5.83 -0.63 -2.26
N ASP A 79 6.36 -1.81 -1.96
CA ASP A 79 6.63 -2.22 -0.59
C ASP A 79 7.90 -1.51 -0.08
N LEU A 80 7.82 -0.87 1.08
CA LEU A 80 9.00 -0.20 1.68
C LEU A 80 10.13 -1.20 1.98
N GLU A 81 9.81 -2.47 2.16
CA GLU A 81 10.80 -3.52 2.32
C GLU A 81 11.72 -3.66 1.09
N ASP A 82 11.16 -3.50 -0.12
CA ASP A 82 11.96 -3.56 -1.35
C ASP A 82 12.87 -2.35 -1.48
N LEU A 83 12.38 -1.15 -1.17
CA LEU A 83 13.23 0.05 -1.10
C LEU A 83 14.30 -0.08 -0.01
N HIS A 84 13.93 -0.63 1.15
CA HIS A 84 14.84 -0.84 2.25
C HIS A 84 16.04 -1.75 1.90
N LYS A 85 15.82 -2.79 1.08
CA LYS A 85 16.88 -3.73 0.65
C LYS A 85 17.91 -3.08 -0.27
N HIS A 86 17.49 -2.11 -1.08
CA HIS A 86 18.31 -1.53 -2.15
C HIS A 86 18.94 -0.19 -1.79
N LEU A 87 18.44 0.50 -0.75
CA LEU A 87 18.93 1.80 -0.34
C LEU A 87 19.80 1.70 0.92
N PRO A 88 20.89 2.48 1.00
CA PRO A 88 21.76 2.51 2.18
C PRO A 88 21.06 3.17 3.38
N GLU A 89 21.62 2.98 4.57
CA GLU A 89 21.19 3.69 5.78
C GLU A 89 21.44 5.19 5.68
N GLY A 90 20.60 5.97 6.38
CA GLY A 90 20.62 7.42 6.37
C GLY A 90 19.77 8.03 5.28
N ILE A 91 20.15 9.22 4.83
CA ILE A 91 19.42 10.01 3.83
C ILE A 91 20.00 9.70 2.45
N THR A 92 19.15 9.22 1.56
CA THR A 92 19.51 8.94 0.16
C THR A 92 18.61 9.76 -0.77
N PRO A 93 19.16 10.46 -1.79
CA PRO A 93 18.34 11.08 -2.83
C PRO A 93 17.45 10.03 -3.49
N PHE A 94 16.16 10.28 -3.54
CA PHE A 94 15.18 9.35 -4.08
C PHE A 94 13.92 10.10 -4.52
N GLU A 95 13.70 10.13 -5.83
CA GLU A 95 12.59 10.85 -6.44
C GLU A 95 11.53 9.87 -6.92
N ILE A 96 10.36 9.93 -6.30
CA ILE A 96 9.17 9.19 -6.71
C ILE A 96 7.93 10.03 -6.40
N GLU A 97 6.90 9.91 -7.22
CA GLU A 97 5.62 10.56 -6.98
C GLU A 97 4.75 9.67 -6.11
N LEU A 98 4.36 10.17 -4.94
CA LEU A 98 3.49 9.46 -3.99
C LEU A 98 2.05 9.95 -4.10
N ALA A 99 1.12 9.01 -3.99
CA ALA A 99 -0.28 9.32 -3.78
C ALA A 99 -0.50 9.87 -2.37
N ILE A 100 -1.19 11.01 -2.29
CA ILE A 100 -1.74 11.55 -1.06
C ILE A 100 -3.27 11.53 -1.11
N SER A 101 -3.94 12.05 -0.10
CA SER A 101 -5.40 12.03 -0.05
C SER A 101 -6.06 12.79 -1.22
N LYS A 102 -7.23 12.34 -1.62
CA LYS A 102 -8.11 12.99 -2.63
C LYS A 102 -7.50 13.10 -4.03
N GLY A 103 -6.71 12.11 -4.45
CA GLY A 103 -6.07 12.12 -5.76
C GLY A 103 -4.94 13.13 -5.93
N ASN A 104 -4.56 13.83 -4.86
CA ASN A 104 -3.38 14.67 -4.86
C ASN A 104 -2.13 13.80 -4.83
N LYS A 105 -1.07 14.34 -5.41
CA LYS A 105 0.24 13.71 -5.52
C LYS A 105 1.32 14.60 -4.94
N THR A 106 2.40 14.01 -4.47
CA THR A 106 3.59 14.72 -3.99
C THR A 106 4.85 14.06 -4.47
N GLN A 107 5.81 14.87 -4.89
CA GLN A 107 7.14 14.38 -5.27
C GLN A 107 8.00 14.22 -4.03
N THR A 108 8.65 13.06 -3.88
CA THR A 108 9.71 12.90 -2.87
C THR A 108 11.02 13.46 -3.40
N SER A 109 11.93 13.81 -2.51
CA SER A 109 13.30 14.19 -2.84
C SER A 109 14.33 13.24 -2.26
N HIS A 110 13.98 12.60 -1.15
CA HIS A 110 14.89 11.73 -0.41
C HIS A 110 14.13 10.59 0.26
N PHE A 111 14.82 9.47 0.41
CA PHE A 111 14.43 8.36 1.28
C PHE A 111 15.31 8.37 2.51
N TYR A 112 14.70 8.29 3.70
CA TYR A 112 15.41 8.18 4.97
C TYR A 112 15.21 6.79 5.55
N LYS A 113 16.30 6.10 5.81
CA LYS A 113 16.33 4.78 6.40
C LYS A 113 17.04 4.81 7.75
N GLU A 114 16.36 4.31 8.77
CA GLU A 114 16.88 4.18 10.15
C GLU A 114 16.32 2.91 10.78
N ASP A 115 17.09 2.30 11.67
CA ASP A 115 16.60 1.21 12.51
C ASP A 115 15.60 1.74 13.53
N VAL A 116 14.43 1.11 13.58
CA VAL A 116 13.36 1.46 14.51
C VAL A 116 13.31 0.44 15.64
N MET A 117 13.47 0.92 16.89
CA MET A 117 13.45 0.05 18.07
C MET A 117 12.03 -0.27 18.56
N GLU A 118 11.06 0.60 18.27
CA GLU A 118 9.67 0.47 18.74
C GLU A 118 8.71 0.95 17.65
N TYR A 119 7.64 0.19 17.41
CA TYR A 119 6.56 0.59 16.53
C TYR A 119 5.19 0.22 17.12
N VAL A 120 4.16 0.87 16.63
CA VAL A 120 2.76 0.62 16.96
C VAL A 120 2.11 -0.03 15.75
N HIS A 121 1.53 -1.21 15.95
CA HIS A 121 0.65 -1.85 14.99
C HIS A 121 -0.76 -1.28 15.13
N VAL A 122 -1.25 -0.63 14.09
CA VAL A 122 -2.62 -0.09 14.07
C VAL A 122 -3.44 -0.91 13.12
N GLU A 123 -4.50 -1.54 13.64
CA GLU A 123 -5.47 -2.29 12.86
C GLU A 123 -6.86 -1.68 12.99
N THR A 124 -7.53 -1.50 11.86
CA THR A 124 -8.92 -1.00 11.82
C THR A 124 -9.92 -2.16 11.84
N ARG A 125 -11.17 -1.88 12.18
CA ARG A 125 -12.27 -2.85 12.14
C ARG A 125 -12.42 -3.54 10.77
N HIS A 126 -12.03 -2.88 9.70
CA HIS A 126 -12.09 -3.42 8.34
C HIS A 126 -10.81 -4.13 7.92
N GLY A 127 -9.86 -4.34 8.84
CA GLY A 127 -8.60 -5.05 8.57
C GLY A 127 -7.58 -4.24 7.79
N TYR A 128 -7.71 -2.91 7.68
CA TYR A 128 -6.61 -2.06 7.20
C TYR A 128 -5.59 -1.93 8.32
N THR A 129 -4.34 -2.21 8.00
CA THR A 129 -3.25 -2.22 8.97
C THR A 129 -2.13 -1.27 8.55
N ILE A 130 -1.44 -0.69 9.54
CA ILE A 130 -0.21 0.06 9.32
C ILE A 130 0.70 -0.07 10.56
N ASP A 131 1.99 -0.28 10.30
CA ASP A 131 3.03 -0.30 11.32
C ASP A 131 3.83 1.00 11.24
N VAL A 132 3.83 1.76 12.32
CA VAL A 132 4.42 3.10 12.36
C VAL A 132 5.08 3.38 13.70
N THR A 133 6.00 4.35 13.74
CA THR A 133 6.58 4.81 15.02
C THR A 133 5.51 5.42 15.93
N PRO A 134 5.66 5.36 17.27
CA PRO A 134 4.67 5.91 18.22
C PRO A 134 4.31 7.39 17.99
N ASN A 135 5.25 8.18 17.48
CA ASN A 135 5.04 9.59 17.18
C ASN A 135 4.40 9.87 15.82
N HIS A 136 4.17 8.82 14.99
CA HIS A 136 3.58 8.99 13.66
C HIS A 136 2.16 9.55 13.77
N PRO A 137 1.85 10.68 13.12
CA PRO A 137 0.51 11.25 13.17
C PRO A 137 -0.42 10.52 12.22
N LEU A 138 -1.54 10.05 12.74
CA LEU A 138 -2.64 9.47 11.97
C LEU A 138 -3.86 10.37 12.06
N LEU A 139 -4.57 10.50 10.95
CA LEU A 139 -5.77 11.31 10.88
C LEU A 139 -6.94 10.53 11.49
N VAL A 140 -7.58 11.09 12.51
CA VAL A 140 -8.72 10.51 13.18
C VAL A 140 -9.91 11.45 13.13
N TRP A 141 -11.12 10.87 13.14
CA TRP A 141 -12.38 11.60 13.23
C TRP A 141 -12.82 11.66 14.70
N THR A 142 -13.07 12.86 15.20
CA THR A 142 -13.47 13.10 16.59
C THR A 142 -15.00 13.06 16.76
N LYS A 143 -15.45 13.00 18.03
CA LYS A 143 -16.87 13.10 18.39
C LYS A 143 -17.48 14.45 18.01
N ASP A 144 -16.67 15.49 17.91
CA ASP A 144 -17.09 16.85 17.52
C ASP A 144 -17.21 17.01 16.00
N CYS A 145 -17.16 15.89 15.26
CA CYS A 145 -17.22 15.85 13.79
C CYS A 145 -16.06 16.59 13.10
N GLU A 146 -14.91 16.63 13.73
CA GLU A 146 -13.68 17.22 13.19
C GLU A 146 -12.62 16.15 12.92
N THR A 147 -11.71 16.45 12.03
CA THR A 147 -10.53 15.61 11.78
C THR A 147 -9.31 16.20 12.47
N VAL A 148 -8.63 15.40 13.27
CA VAL A 148 -7.39 15.80 13.97
C VAL A 148 -6.27 14.81 13.73
N MET A 149 -5.02 15.29 13.79
CA MET A 149 -3.86 14.43 13.79
C MET A 149 -3.59 13.93 15.22
N LYS A 150 -3.65 12.61 15.42
CA LYS A 150 -3.36 11.95 16.70
C LYS A 150 -2.13 11.06 16.53
N ARG A 151 -1.21 11.07 17.50
CA ARG A 151 -0.02 10.22 17.48
C ARG A 151 -0.42 8.76 17.58
N ALA A 152 0.22 7.87 16.82
CA ALA A 152 -0.08 6.44 16.83
C ALA A 152 0.00 5.83 18.23
N GLY A 153 1.00 6.19 19.02
CA GLY A 153 1.15 5.74 20.41
C GLY A 153 0.10 6.28 21.39
N SER A 154 -0.74 7.21 20.96
CA SER A 154 -1.84 7.77 21.75
C SER A 154 -3.22 7.31 21.27
N LEU A 155 -3.28 6.42 20.28
CA LEU A 155 -4.54 5.87 19.79
C LEU A 155 -5.15 4.92 20.82
N GLU A 156 -6.46 4.92 20.89
CA GLU A 156 -7.25 4.06 21.74
C GLU A 156 -8.22 3.23 20.90
N VAL A 157 -8.59 2.06 21.41
CA VAL A 157 -9.62 1.23 20.77
C VAL A 157 -10.95 2.00 20.76
N GLY A 158 -11.49 2.20 19.56
CA GLY A 158 -12.69 3.00 19.33
C GLY A 158 -12.44 4.34 18.64
N ASP A 159 -11.19 4.76 18.50
CA ASP A 159 -10.83 5.88 17.62
C ASP A 159 -11.23 5.58 16.17
N ILE A 160 -11.73 6.58 15.47
CA ILE A 160 -12.16 6.43 14.08
C ILE A 160 -11.06 6.91 13.15
N ALA A 161 -10.30 5.98 12.58
CA ALA A 161 -9.26 6.30 11.62
C ALA A 161 -9.87 6.76 10.28
N VAL A 162 -9.28 7.81 9.71
CA VAL A 162 -9.63 8.31 8.36
C VAL A 162 -8.72 7.63 7.34
N ILE A 163 -9.30 6.93 6.37
CA ILE A 163 -8.59 6.32 5.26
C ILE A 163 -8.93 7.04 3.94
N SER A 164 -7.95 7.17 3.06
CA SER A 164 -8.15 7.64 1.69
C SER A 164 -8.58 6.49 0.80
N LYS A 165 -9.57 6.73 -0.06
CA LYS A 165 -10.03 5.78 -1.08
C LYS A 165 -10.11 6.47 -2.44
N ALA A 166 -10.22 5.69 -3.51
CA ALA A 166 -10.34 6.21 -4.87
C ALA A 166 -9.21 7.18 -5.22
N THR A 167 -7.98 6.77 -4.92
CA THR A 167 -6.80 7.56 -5.24
C THR A 167 -6.54 7.56 -6.74
N HIS A 168 -6.96 6.48 -7.45
CA HIS A 168 -6.87 6.32 -8.90
C HIS A 168 -5.46 6.58 -9.45
N MET A 169 -4.46 6.13 -8.72
CA MET A 169 -3.07 6.24 -9.14
C MET A 169 -2.59 4.90 -9.72
N TYR A 170 -2.24 4.92 -10.99
CA TYR A 170 -1.84 3.77 -11.78
C TYR A 170 -0.68 4.13 -12.68
N ASN A 171 0.14 3.16 -13.03
CA ASN A 171 1.16 3.34 -14.06
C ASN A 171 0.51 3.30 -15.44
N GLN A 172 0.35 4.46 -16.06
CA GLN A 172 -0.25 4.60 -17.39
C GLN A 172 0.68 4.13 -18.51
N ASP A 173 1.99 4.06 -18.25
CA ASP A 173 3.01 3.62 -19.20
C ASP A 173 3.26 2.11 -19.14
N SER A 174 2.46 1.38 -18.37
CA SER A 174 2.55 -0.07 -18.27
C SER A 174 2.18 -0.74 -19.59
N ASP A 175 3.04 -1.64 -20.06
CA ASP A 175 2.85 -2.46 -21.26
C ASP A 175 2.21 -3.84 -20.97
N LEU A 176 1.73 -4.07 -19.75
CA LEU A 176 1.09 -5.34 -19.39
C LEU A 176 -0.23 -5.53 -20.18
N ASP A 177 -0.24 -6.51 -21.08
CA ASP A 177 -1.43 -6.86 -21.84
C ASP A 177 -2.57 -7.31 -20.91
N ILE A 178 -3.79 -6.83 -21.17
CA ILE A 178 -4.96 -7.11 -20.35
C ILE A 178 -5.35 -8.60 -20.34
N ASN A 179 -5.18 -9.32 -21.45
CA ASN A 179 -5.45 -10.76 -21.52
C ASN A 179 -4.41 -11.53 -20.69
N LEU A 180 -3.16 -11.07 -20.72
CA LEU A 180 -2.11 -11.65 -19.87
C LEU A 180 -2.38 -11.36 -18.39
N ALA A 181 -2.79 -10.14 -18.04
CA ALA A 181 -3.19 -9.80 -16.68
C ALA A 181 -4.34 -10.68 -16.16
N PHE A 182 -5.37 -10.94 -17.00
CA PHE A 182 -6.46 -11.84 -16.67
C PHE A 182 -5.95 -13.27 -16.38
N ILE A 183 -5.11 -13.82 -17.26
CA ILE A 183 -4.52 -15.15 -17.10
C ILE A 183 -3.70 -15.23 -15.82
N LEU A 184 -2.91 -14.19 -15.50
CA LEU A 184 -2.15 -14.12 -14.24
C LEU A 184 -3.08 -14.16 -13.02
N GLY A 185 -4.22 -13.47 -13.06
CA GLY A 185 -5.24 -13.50 -11.99
C GLY A 185 -5.78 -14.91 -11.76
N VAL A 186 -6.19 -15.59 -12.82
CA VAL A 186 -6.68 -16.99 -12.76
C VAL A 186 -5.60 -17.92 -12.22
N LEU A 187 -4.35 -17.78 -12.67
CA LEU A 187 -3.24 -18.63 -12.23
C LEU A 187 -2.86 -18.40 -10.77
N VAL A 188 -2.92 -17.17 -10.29
CA VAL A 188 -2.71 -16.85 -8.87
C VAL A 188 -3.80 -17.51 -8.01
N ALA A 189 -5.04 -17.55 -8.46
CA ALA A 189 -6.14 -18.20 -7.77
C ALA A 189 -5.99 -19.72 -7.78
N ASP A 190 -6.01 -20.34 -8.97
CA ASP A 190 -6.01 -21.80 -9.15
C ASP A 190 -4.67 -22.45 -8.73
N GLY A 191 -3.60 -21.68 -8.82
CA GLY A 191 -2.24 -22.15 -8.55
C GLY A 191 -1.54 -22.68 -9.78
N ILE A 192 -0.20 -22.73 -9.68
CA ILE A 192 0.67 -23.15 -10.77
C ILE A 192 1.34 -24.46 -10.37
N ASN A 193 1.33 -25.40 -11.29
CA ASN A 193 2.17 -26.57 -11.15
C ASN A 193 3.40 -26.49 -12.09
N PRO A 194 4.53 -25.96 -11.62
CA PRO A 194 5.70 -25.72 -12.45
C PRO A 194 6.34 -27.01 -12.98
N ARG A 195 6.02 -28.16 -12.40
CA ARG A 195 6.63 -29.45 -12.76
C ARG A 195 6.31 -29.92 -14.18
N HIS A 196 5.26 -29.37 -14.79
CA HIS A 196 4.81 -29.84 -16.09
C HIS A 196 5.28 -29.00 -17.29
N GLY A 197 5.97 -27.87 -17.06
CA GLY A 197 6.46 -27.00 -18.14
C GLY A 197 5.34 -26.54 -19.09
N ARG A 198 4.11 -26.43 -18.58
CA ARG A 198 2.91 -26.01 -19.29
C ARG A 198 1.98 -25.27 -18.35
N ILE A 199 1.09 -24.47 -18.91
CA ILE A 199 -0.03 -23.86 -18.18
C ILE A 199 -1.22 -24.81 -18.30
N ASP A 200 -1.79 -25.19 -17.16
CA ASP A 200 -2.95 -26.09 -17.08
C ASP A 200 -3.83 -25.62 -15.91
N ILE A 201 -4.95 -24.99 -16.26
CA ILE A 201 -5.93 -24.42 -15.34
C ILE A 201 -7.10 -25.36 -15.24
N SER A 202 -7.41 -25.83 -14.03
CA SER A 202 -8.49 -26.78 -13.79
C SER A 202 -9.71 -26.03 -13.25
N THR A 203 -10.75 -25.92 -14.05
CA THR A 203 -12.01 -25.29 -13.64
C THR A 203 -13.21 -25.98 -14.28
N ARG A 204 -14.30 -26.13 -13.51
CA ARG A 204 -15.60 -26.65 -13.99
C ARG A 204 -16.50 -25.54 -14.54
N ARG A 205 -16.10 -24.29 -14.42
CA ARG A 205 -16.88 -23.13 -14.89
C ARG A 205 -16.62 -22.92 -16.38
N GLU A 206 -17.55 -23.31 -17.23
CA GLU A 206 -17.41 -23.24 -18.70
C GLU A 206 -17.09 -21.81 -19.17
N TYR A 207 -17.76 -20.81 -18.62
CA TYR A 207 -17.51 -19.41 -18.98
C TYR A 207 -16.04 -19.01 -18.71
N LEU A 208 -15.46 -19.48 -17.59
CA LEU A 208 -14.06 -19.18 -17.25
C LEU A 208 -13.08 -19.89 -18.18
N GLN A 209 -13.40 -21.14 -18.57
CA GLN A 209 -12.62 -21.85 -19.59
C GLN A 209 -12.60 -21.09 -20.91
N GLU A 210 -13.78 -20.58 -21.34
CA GLU A 210 -13.91 -19.80 -22.57
C GLU A 210 -13.14 -18.48 -22.50
N LEU A 211 -13.23 -17.75 -21.40
CA LEU A 211 -12.49 -16.50 -21.21
C LEU A 211 -10.97 -16.72 -21.26
N VAL A 212 -10.45 -17.73 -20.56
CA VAL A 212 -9.04 -18.08 -20.58
C VAL A 212 -8.58 -18.53 -21.97
N TYR A 213 -9.40 -19.33 -22.64
CA TYR A 213 -9.13 -19.80 -24.00
C TYR A 213 -8.99 -18.62 -24.98
N ASN A 214 -9.95 -17.70 -24.95
CA ASN A 214 -9.95 -16.51 -25.81
C ASN A 214 -8.81 -15.55 -25.47
N ALA A 215 -8.49 -15.37 -24.20
CA ALA A 215 -7.36 -14.57 -23.76
C ALA A 215 -6.03 -15.12 -24.30
N MET A 216 -5.82 -16.45 -24.25
CA MET A 216 -4.63 -17.08 -24.83
C MET A 216 -4.58 -16.90 -26.35
N LEU A 217 -5.71 -17.05 -27.06
CA LEU A 217 -5.76 -16.80 -28.50
C LEU A 217 -5.37 -15.37 -28.85
N SER A 218 -5.88 -14.39 -28.10
CA SER A 218 -5.56 -12.98 -28.29
C SER A 218 -4.08 -12.66 -28.13
N LEU A 219 -3.39 -13.43 -27.28
CA LEU A 219 -1.93 -13.35 -27.10
C LEU A 219 -1.14 -14.13 -28.18
N GLY A 220 -1.81 -14.70 -29.18
CA GLY A 220 -1.18 -15.52 -30.22
C GLY A 220 -0.68 -16.88 -29.72
N VAL A 221 -1.14 -17.31 -28.54
CA VAL A 221 -0.78 -18.59 -27.92
C VAL A 221 -1.82 -19.63 -28.30
N LYS A 222 -1.39 -20.83 -28.71
CA LYS A 222 -2.30 -21.92 -29.03
C LYS A 222 -2.83 -22.60 -27.76
N PRO A 223 -4.12 -22.41 -27.40
CA PRO A 223 -4.68 -23.06 -26.22
C PRO A 223 -5.16 -24.46 -26.53
N PHE A 224 -5.31 -25.27 -25.48
CA PHE A 224 -6.11 -26.49 -25.52
C PHE A 224 -7.31 -26.37 -24.56
N LEU A 225 -8.37 -27.07 -24.89
CA LEU A 225 -9.56 -27.20 -24.04
C LEU A 225 -9.84 -28.70 -23.84
N ARG A 226 -9.99 -29.11 -22.59
CA ARG A 226 -10.42 -30.45 -22.18
C ARG A 226 -11.62 -30.29 -21.24
N GLN A 227 -12.27 -31.39 -20.87
CA GLN A 227 -13.52 -31.38 -20.09
C GLN A 227 -13.51 -30.42 -18.88
N HIS A 228 -12.40 -30.34 -18.13
CA HIS A 228 -12.29 -29.48 -16.96
C HIS A 228 -10.99 -28.67 -16.93
N ASN A 229 -10.25 -28.64 -18.02
CA ASN A 229 -8.96 -27.98 -18.08
C ASN A 229 -8.83 -27.14 -19.34
N VAL A 230 -8.29 -25.94 -19.16
CA VAL A 230 -7.88 -25.02 -20.23
C VAL A 230 -6.42 -24.63 -20.00
N GLY A 231 -5.64 -24.53 -21.06
CA GLY A 231 -4.23 -24.20 -20.90
C GLY A 231 -3.45 -24.15 -22.20
N SER A 232 -2.13 -24.12 -22.10
CA SER A 232 -1.22 -24.13 -23.24
C SER A 232 -0.01 -25.00 -23.00
N LEU A 233 0.45 -25.64 -24.09
CA LEU A 233 1.70 -26.41 -24.17
C LEU A 233 2.88 -25.56 -24.67
N ASP A 234 2.66 -24.27 -24.93
CA ASP A 234 3.71 -23.35 -25.36
C ASP A 234 4.70 -23.09 -24.23
N ARG A 235 5.92 -23.59 -24.39
CA ARG A 235 6.97 -23.45 -23.40
C ARG A 235 7.47 -22.00 -23.24
N ARG A 236 7.46 -21.21 -24.33
CA ARG A 236 7.91 -19.80 -24.27
C ARG A 236 6.92 -18.99 -23.47
N PHE A 237 5.64 -19.15 -23.76
CA PHE A 237 4.56 -18.51 -23.01
C PHE A 237 4.58 -18.95 -21.54
N THR A 238 4.73 -20.25 -21.27
CA THR A 238 4.84 -20.76 -19.90
C THR A 238 6.01 -20.12 -19.14
N GLN A 239 7.18 -20.01 -19.77
CA GLN A 239 8.35 -19.38 -19.14
C GLN A 239 8.12 -17.88 -18.90
N GLN A 240 7.51 -17.18 -19.86
CA GLN A 240 7.15 -15.77 -19.70
C GLN A 240 6.23 -15.56 -18.49
N VAL A 241 5.17 -16.34 -18.37
CA VAL A 241 4.23 -16.30 -17.26
C VAL A 241 4.93 -16.60 -15.93
N TYR A 242 5.79 -17.59 -15.86
CA TYR A 242 6.53 -17.90 -14.65
C TYR A 242 7.48 -16.79 -14.23
N ASN A 243 8.14 -16.14 -15.19
CA ASN A 243 9.00 -14.99 -14.89
C ASN A 243 8.18 -13.82 -14.32
N LEU A 244 7.01 -13.52 -14.91
CA LEU A 244 6.13 -12.45 -14.43
C LEU A 244 5.55 -12.74 -13.05
N LEU A 245 5.27 -14.00 -12.74
CA LEU A 245 4.81 -14.41 -11.42
C LEU A 245 5.93 -14.38 -10.36
N GLY A 246 7.18 -14.18 -10.79
CA GLY A 246 8.33 -14.21 -9.89
C GLY A 246 8.48 -15.60 -9.23
N CYS A 247 7.98 -16.65 -9.88
CA CYS A 247 7.92 -17.96 -9.31
C CYS A 247 9.29 -18.62 -9.21
N PRO A 248 9.84 -18.77 -8.02
CA PRO A 248 10.62 -19.93 -7.67
C PRO A 248 9.65 -21.10 -7.40
N ILE A 249 10.20 -22.28 -7.34
CA ILE A 249 9.62 -23.61 -7.29
C ILE A 249 8.44 -23.83 -6.28
N GLU A 250 8.11 -22.86 -5.41
CA GLU A 250 7.14 -23.00 -4.32
C GLU A 250 6.11 -21.87 -4.22
N PHE A 251 5.27 -21.74 -5.21
CA PHE A 251 4.08 -20.89 -5.12
C PHE A 251 2.96 -21.63 -4.42
N THR A 252 3.01 -21.69 -3.09
CA THR A 252 2.00 -22.40 -2.29
C THR A 252 0.81 -21.53 -1.96
N ALA A 253 -0.31 -22.12 -1.53
CA ALA A 253 -1.51 -21.37 -1.19
C ALA A 253 -1.29 -20.26 -0.14
N ARG A 254 -0.30 -20.42 0.75
CA ARG A 254 -0.02 -19.45 1.84
C ARG A 254 0.93 -18.33 1.47
N ASN A 255 1.73 -18.49 0.42
CA ASN A 255 2.72 -17.48 0.00
C ASN A 255 2.41 -16.85 -1.36
N LYS A 256 1.17 -16.99 -1.84
CA LYS A 256 0.67 -16.26 -3.01
C LYS A 256 0.70 -14.75 -2.78
N TYR A 257 0.92 -14.02 -3.85
CA TYR A 257 0.90 -12.54 -3.86
C TYR A 257 0.48 -12.03 -5.24
N VAL A 258 0.12 -10.76 -5.33
CA VAL A 258 -0.11 -10.09 -6.61
C VAL A 258 1.25 -9.83 -7.26
N PRO A 259 1.48 -10.29 -8.51
CA PRO A 259 2.75 -10.05 -9.20
C PRO A 259 3.08 -8.56 -9.33
N ASN A 260 4.37 -8.20 -9.22
CA ASN A 260 4.78 -6.80 -9.31
C ASN A 260 4.39 -6.14 -10.64
N CYS A 261 4.42 -6.90 -11.76
CA CYS A 261 3.96 -6.38 -13.05
C CYS A 261 2.48 -5.96 -13.03
N VAL A 262 1.64 -6.57 -12.19
CA VAL A 262 0.24 -6.20 -11.99
C VAL A 262 0.11 -5.03 -11.02
N LEU A 263 0.84 -5.05 -9.89
CA LEU A 263 0.83 -3.93 -8.93
C LEU A 263 1.26 -2.61 -9.59
N ASN A 264 2.16 -2.70 -10.58
CA ASN A 264 2.69 -1.57 -11.33
C ASN A 264 2.01 -1.40 -12.71
N ALA A 265 0.76 -1.85 -12.86
CA ALA A 265 0.04 -1.82 -14.13
C ALA A 265 -1.00 -0.69 -14.21
N SER A 266 -1.58 -0.54 -15.40
CA SER A 266 -2.71 0.34 -15.65
C SER A 266 -3.95 -0.10 -14.85
N PHE A 267 -4.95 0.79 -14.75
CA PHE A 267 -6.23 0.47 -14.13
C PHE A 267 -6.88 -0.76 -14.75
N GLU A 268 -6.92 -0.82 -16.08
CA GLU A 268 -7.58 -1.88 -16.84
C GLU A 268 -6.91 -3.23 -16.57
N ALA A 269 -5.57 -3.28 -16.57
CA ALA A 269 -4.84 -4.51 -16.29
C ALA A 269 -5.04 -4.98 -14.84
N GLN A 270 -5.06 -4.06 -13.88
CA GLN A 270 -5.37 -4.40 -12.49
C GLN A 270 -6.82 -4.89 -12.31
N ALA A 271 -7.78 -4.27 -12.98
CA ALA A 271 -9.20 -4.66 -12.90
C ALA A 271 -9.42 -6.07 -13.45
N VAL A 272 -8.90 -6.37 -14.65
CA VAL A 272 -9.06 -7.71 -15.25
C VAL A 272 -8.26 -8.80 -14.50
N PHE A 273 -7.13 -8.46 -13.89
CA PHE A 273 -6.44 -9.37 -12.98
C PHE A 273 -7.31 -9.73 -11.77
N LEU A 274 -7.90 -8.72 -11.11
CA LEU A 274 -8.80 -8.93 -9.98
C LEU A 274 -10.03 -9.74 -10.39
N ARG A 275 -10.58 -9.52 -11.58
CA ARG A 275 -11.66 -10.35 -12.12
C ARG A 275 -11.24 -11.81 -12.21
N GLY A 276 -10.12 -12.12 -12.88
CA GLY A 276 -9.64 -13.48 -13.01
C GLY A 276 -9.37 -14.16 -11.66
N LEU A 277 -8.81 -13.40 -10.71
CA LEU A 277 -8.54 -13.87 -9.36
C LEU A 277 -9.83 -14.18 -8.57
N ILE A 278 -10.76 -13.24 -8.55
CA ILE A 278 -11.98 -13.31 -7.75
C ILE A 278 -12.98 -14.30 -8.35
N ASP A 279 -13.09 -14.38 -9.68
CA ASP A 279 -13.95 -15.36 -10.35
C ASP A 279 -13.59 -16.83 -9.99
N CYS A 280 -12.35 -17.11 -9.63
CA CYS A 280 -11.93 -18.45 -9.24
C CYS A 280 -12.30 -18.81 -7.80
N ASP A 281 -11.97 -17.97 -6.84
CA ASP A 281 -11.97 -18.28 -5.40
C ASP A 281 -12.96 -17.42 -4.61
N SER A 282 -14.11 -17.05 -5.22
CA SER A 282 -15.13 -16.28 -4.53
C SER A 282 -16.47 -16.99 -4.44
N TRP A 283 -17.25 -16.52 -3.49
CA TRP A 283 -18.66 -16.84 -3.33
C TRP A 283 -19.46 -15.54 -3.14
N SER A 284 -20.69 -15.48 -3.66
CA SER A 284 -21.56 -14.34 -3.52
C SER A 284 -22.93 -14.72 -3.03
N ASP A 285 -23.54 -13.82 -2.26
CA ASP A 285 -24.90 -13.89 -1.82
C ASP A 285 -25.57 -12.52 -1.95
N ASN A 286 -26.80 -12.37 -1.44
CA ASN A 286 -27.54 -11.11 -1.42
C ASN A 286 -26.93 -10.03 -0.50
N LYS A 287 -25.89 -10.34 0.26
CA LYS A 287 -25.19 -9.41 1.18
C LYS A 287 -23.88 -8.89 0.61
N GLY A 288 -23.26 -9.63 -0.32
CA GLY A 288 -22.01 -9.23 -0.91
C GLY A 288 -21.25 -10.35 -1.63
N LEU A 289 -20.03 -10.03 -1.99
CA LEU A 289 -19.06 -10.92 -2.62
C LEU A 289 -17.92 -11.18 -1.64
N TYR A 290 -17.50 -12.43 -1.52
CA TYR A 290 -16.49 -12.89 -0.57
C TYR A 290 -15.39 -13.62 -1.31
N TYR A 291 -14.21 -13.05 -1.33
CA TYR A 291 -13.01 -13.68 -1.87
C TYR A 291 -12.22 -14.35 -0.73
N TYR A 292 -11.71 -15.55 -0.99
CA TYR A 292 -11.01 -16.37 0.01
C TYR A 292 -9.59 -16.68 -0.44
N THR A 293 -8.63 -16.58 0.50
CA THR A 293 -7.24 -16.97 0.26
C THR A 293 -6.55 -17.40 1.54
N ALA A 294 -5.62 -18.34 1.45
CA ALA A 294 -4.75 -18.70 2.57
C ALA A 294 -3.59 -17.72 2.78
N SER A 295 -3.32 -16.86 1.80
CA SER A 295 -2.23 -15.88 1.87
C SER A 295 -2.70 -14.55 2.45
N GLU A 296 -2.10 -14.13 3.55
CA GLU A 296 -2.30 -12.80 4.13
C GLU A 296 -1.84 -11.70 3.19
N LYS A 297 -0.65 -11.86 2.60
CA LYS A 297 -0.07 -10.89 1.65
C LYS A 297 -1.02 -10.64 0.48
N LEU A 298 -1.53 -11.71 -0.13
CA LEU A 298 -2.48 -11.60 -1.24
C LEU A 298 -3.78 -10.91 -0.81
N ALA A 299 -4.35 -11.28 0.34
CA ALA A 299 -5.55 -10.64 0.86
C ALA A 299 -5.36 -9.13 1.11
N THR A 300 -4.20 -8.75 1.64
CA THR A 300 -3.84 -7.35 1.89
C THR A 300 -3.68 -6.57 0.58
N GLN A 301 -2.98 -7.13 -0.40
CA GLN A 301 -2.77 -6.51 -1.70
C GLN A 301 -4.10 -6.33 -2.46
N VAL A 302 -4.98 -7.34 -2.45
CA VAL A 302 -6.33 -7.24 -3.05
C VAL A 302 -7.15 -6.15 -2.35
N GLN A 303 -7.09 -6.05 -1.01
CA GLN A 303 -7.77 -5.00 -0.26
C GLN A 303 -7.28 -3.60 -0.67
N LEU A 304 -5.97 -3.41 -0.82
CA LEU A 304 -5.38 -2.12 -1.22
C LEU A 304 -5.70 -1.75 -2.67
N MET A 305 -5.67 -2.71 -3.60
CA MET A 305 -6.04 -2.49 -5.00
C MET A 305 -7.49 -2.06 -5.11
N LEU A 306 -8.42 -2.75 -4.44
CA LEU A 306 -9.83 -2.38 -4.40
C LEU A 306 -10.05 -0.99 -3.77
N LEU A 307 -9.31 -0.66 -2.70
CA LEU A 307 -9.37 0.67 -2.08
C LEU A 307 -8.92 1.77 -3.04
N ASN A 308 -7.85 1.54 -3.82
CA ASN A 308 -7.39 2.47 -4.86
C ASN A 308 -8.46 2.70 -5.93
N MET A 309 -9.24 1.68 -6.27
CA MET A 309 -10.40 1.77 -7.17
C MET A 309 -11.65 2.40 -6.51
N GLY A 310 -11.60 2.73 -5.22
CA GLY A 310 -12.72 3.33 -4.47
C GLY A 310 -13.64 2.33 -3.79
N ILE A 311 -13.34 1.04 -3.86
CA ILE A 311 -14.11 -0.04 -3.27
C ILE A 311 -13.56 -0.35 -1.88
N VAL A 312 -14.30 0.06 -0.83
CA VAL A 312 -13.91 -0.24 0.56
C VAL A 312 -14.38 -1.64 0.92
N VAL A 313 -13.45 -2.48 1.31
CA VAL A 313 -13.70 -3.89 1.66
C VAL A 313 -13.23 -4.19 3.07
N SER A 314 -13.79 -5.25 3.67
CA SER A 314 -13.32 -5.75 4.95
C SER A 314 -12.46 -6.99 4.75
N ARG A 315 -11.30 -7.01 5.38
CA ARG A 315 -10.40 -8.16 5.42
C ARG A 315 -10.39 -8.71 6.84
N TYR A 316 -10.61 -10.00 6.98
CA TYR A 316 -10.56 -10.67 8.28
C TYR A 316 -10.10 -12.11 8.16
N PHE A 317 -9.46 -12.58 9.22
CA PHE A 317 -9.00 -13.96 9.33
C PHE A 317 -10.11 -14.86 9.87
N LYS A 318 -10.28 -16.02 9.27
CA LYS A 318 -11.17 -17.08 9.80
C LYS A 318 -10.34 -18.31 10.18
N ASP A 319 -10.53 -18.74 11.41
CA ASP A 319 -10.09 -20.04 11.87
C ASP A 319 -11.22 -21.04 11.69
N GLY A 320 -11.07 -21.98 10.76
CA GLY A 320 -12.10 -22.96 10.39
C GLY A 320 -12.38 -24.04 11.43
N SER A 321 -11.76 -23.97 12.62
CA SER A 321 -11.85 -25.00 13.67
C SER A 321 -13.26 -25.23 14.25
N ASN A 322 -14.27 -24.44 13.86
CA ASN A 322 -15.62 -24.48 14.44
C ASN A 322 -16.74 -24.88 13.47
N ILE A 323 -16.45 -25.41 12.29
CA ILE A 323 -17.49 -25.77 11.32
C ILE A 323 -17.54 -27.30 11.14
N GLY A 324 -18.35 -27.98 11.98
CA GLY A 324 -18.83 -29.35 11.79
C GLY A 324 -17.77 -30.47 11.80
N GLU A 325 -18.20 -31.70 12.03
CA GLU A 325 -17.38 -32.89 12.31
C GLU A 325 -16.50 -33.44 11.16
N LYS A 326 -16.30 -32.74 10.06
CA LYS A 326 -15.35 -33.13 8.99
C LYS A 326 -14.39 -32.02 8.69
N PHE A 327 -13.26 -32.17 9.27
CA PHE A 327 -12.23 -31.20 9.43
C PHE A 327 -11.31 -31.04 8.30
N TYR A 328 -11.24 -29.80 7.86
CA TYR A 328 -10.02 -29.26 7.30
C TYR A 328 -9.62 -28.08 8.19
N ASP A 329 -8.42 -28.11 8.76
CA ASP A 329 -7.79 -27.00 9.49
C ASP A 329 -7.52 -25.85 8.49
N HIS A 330 -8.61 -25.20 8.03
CA HIS A 330 -8.56 -24.16 7.02
C HIS A 330 -8.55 -22.80 7.68
N LYS A 331 -7.35 -22.36 7.98
CA LYS A 331 -7.06 -20.97 8.29
C LYS A 331 -6.99 -20.18 7.00
N TYR A 332 -7.87 -19.22 6.81
CA TYR A 332 -7.94 -18.42 5.60
C TYR A 332 -8.35 -16.97 5.87
N TRP A 333 -7.93 -16.11 4.98
CA TRP A 333 -8.34 -14.72 4.93
C TRP A 333 -9.56 -14.58 4.03
N THR A 334 -10.49 -13.72 4.44
CA THR A 334 -11.65 -13.35 3.66
C THR A 334 -11.57 -11.86 3.33
N VAL A 335 -11.68 -11.51 2.06
CA VAL A 335 -11.90 -10.13 1.60
C VAL A 335 -13.37 -10.00 1.22
N SER A 336 -14.12 -9.20 1.98
CA SER A 336 -15.57 -9.06 1.85
C SER A 336 -15.93 -7.73 1.21
N ILE A 337 -16.57 -7.79 0.05
CA ILE A 337 -17.15 -6.65 -0.67
C ILE A 337 -18.62 -6.59 -0.29
N SER A 338 -19.01 -5.59 0.51
CA SER A 338 -20.41 -5.44 0.93
C SER A 338 -21.31 -5.01 -0.20
N GLY A 339 -22.61 -5.29 -0.11
CA GLY A 339 -23.62 -4.94 -1.12
C GLY A 339 -23.62 -3.46 -1.51
N ARG A 340 -23.19 -2.57 -0.60
CA ARG A 340 -23.00 -1.13 -0.89
C ARG A 340 -22.00 -0.87 -2.03
N TYR A 341 -20.96 -1.68 -2.14
CA TYR A 341 -19.91 -1.54 -3.15
C TYR A 341 -20.03 -2.55 -4.28
N PHE A 342 -21.04 -3.41 -4.26
CA PHE A 342 -21.20 -4.47 -5.26
C PHE A 342 -21.44 -3.89 -6.66
N ASN A 343 -22.29 -2.87 -6.78
CA ASN A 343 -22.54 -2.23 -8.08
C ASN A 343 -21.27 -1.60 -8.66
N LEU A 344 -20.50 -0.90 -7.81
CA LEU A 344 -19.22 -0.32 -8.23
C LEU A 344 -18.21 -1.41 -8.63
N TYR A 345 -18.16 -2.52 -7.89
CA TYR A 345 -17.34 -3.67 -8.26
C TYR A 345 -17.74 -4.23 -9.63
N SER A 346 -19.04 -4.46 -9.85
CA SER A 346 -19.54 -4.98 -11.13
C SER A 346 -19.32 -4.01 -12.29
N GLU A 347 -19.32 -2.71 -12.06
CA GLU A 347 -19.04 -1.70 -13.08
C GLU A 347 -17.56 -1.64 -13.48
N LEU A 348 -16.67 -1.73 -12.49
CA LEU A 348 -15.24 -1.53 -12.70
C LEU A 348 -14.48 -2.82 -13.03
N ILE A 349 -14.94 -3.96 -12.53
CA ILE A 349 -14.21 -5.23 -12.59
C ILE A 349 -15.03 -6.31 -13.33
N GLY A 350 -16.35 -6.33 -13.16
CA GLY A 350 -17.27 -7.23 -13.87
C GLY A 350 -17.82 -8.38 -13.07
#